data_33e1d85539dea89edb639572c6b0e5a8
#
_entry.id   33e1d85539dea89edb639572c6b0e5a8
#
_cell.length_a   1.000
_cell.length_b   1.000
_cell.length_c   1.000
_cell.angle_alpha   90.00
_cell.angle_beta   90.00
_cell.angle_gamma   90.00
#
_symmetry.space_group_name_H-M   'P 1'
#
loop_
_entity.id
_entity.type
_entity.pdbx_description
1 polymer ?
#
loop_
_entity_poly.entity_id
_entity_poly.type
_entity_poly.pdbx_seq_one_letter_code
_entity_poly.pdbx_strand_id
1 'polypeptide(L)'
;MQNVNIGQSNWSASNVALGIMRMAALTPEQAASSLQAAMDAGINFIDSADIYGNGKSETVFGQALKLAGINRDQLFIQSKGGIVLNPQRSRGDLVFGQRYDFSKQHLLATVDGILSRMGIDYLDAFLLHRPDPLMELDEVAAAFDELETSGKVRHFGVSNFNPRQIEMLKTAVKQPLLINQVQFSVAHSGMIDFGIHTNMRDEGSINRDGGIIEYARQYGMTLQAWSPFQYG
;
A
#
# COMPACT_ATOMS: atom_id res chain seq x y z
N MET A 1 -13.45 -15.28 -8.49
CA MET A 1 -12.34 -14.68 -7.75
C MET A 1 -12.03 -15.53 -6.52
N GLN A 2 -10.76 -15.69 -6.13
CA GLN A 2 -10.40 -16.37 -4.89
C GLN A 2 -10.13 -15.32 -3.80
N ASN A 3 -10.48 -15.64 -2.56
CA ASN A 3 -10.13 -14.84 -1.41
C ASN A 3 -8.88 -15.43 -0.73
N VAL A 4 -8.05 -14.55 -0.19
CA VAL A 4 -6.83 -14.89 0.56
C VAL A 4 -6.85 -14.19 1.90
N ASN A 5 -6.31 -14.84 2.93
CA ASN A 5 -6.11 -14.19 4.22
C ASN A 5 -4.97 -13.18 4.11
N ILE A 6 -5.17 -12.03 4.73
CA ILE A 6 -4.16 -10.96 4.77
C ILE A 6 -3.29 -11.14 6.01
N GLY A 7 -2.04 -11.54 5.78
CA GLY A 7 -1.11 -11.86 6.86
C GLY A 7 -1.64 -12.98 7.75
N GLN A 8 -1.36 -12.88 9.03
CA GLN A 8 -1.88 -13.78 10.07
C GLN A 8 -3.22 -13.28 10.66
N SER A 9 -3.90 -12.36 10.01
CA SER A 9 -5.20 -11.87 10.45
C SER A 9 -6.34 -12.79 10.03
N ASN A 10 -7.51 -12.61 10.65
CA ASN A 10 -8.76 -13.26 10.21
C ASN A 10 -9.42 -12.55 9.02
N TRP A 11 -8.72 -11.60 8.39
CA TRP A 11 -9.22 -10.82 7.28
C TRP A 11 -9.00 -11.56 5.97
N SER A 12 -10.04 -11.61 5.15
CA SER A 12 -10.00 -12.24 3.84
C SER A 12 -10.45 -11.25 2.78
N ALA A 13 -9.63 -11.06 1.77
CA ALA A 13 -9.91 -10.18 0.63
C ALA A 13 -9.63 -10.91 -0.68
N SER A 14 -10.14 -10.38 -1.79
CA SER A 14 -9.84 -10.91 -3.11
C SER A 14 -8.33 -10.91 -3.38
N ASN A 15 -7.82 -11.97 -4.03
CA ASN A 15 -6.41 -12.10 -4.40
C ASN A 15 -5.96 -11.14 -5.51
N VAL A 16 -6.91 -10.40 -6.10
CA VAL A 16 -6.67 -9.29 -7.03
C VAL A 16 -7.22 -8.03 -6.40
N ALA A 17 -6.45 -6.95 -6.40
CA ALA A 17 -6.88 -5.65 -5.94
C ALA A 17 -7.15 -4.70 -7.11
N LEU A 18 -8.17 -3.85 -7.00
CA LEU A 18 -8.37 -2.71 -7.87
C LEU A 18 -7.47 -1.55 -7.41
N GLY A 19 -6.38 -1.32 -8.15
CA GLY A 19 -5.50 -0.16 -7.92
C GLY A 19 -6.11 1.12 -8.47
N ILE A 20 -6.28 2.15 -7.64
CA ILE A 20 -6.94 3.40 -8.05
C ILE A 20 -5.96 4.51 -8.47
N MET A 21 -4.68 4.23 -8.66
CA MET A 21 -3.67 5.23 -9.00
C MET A 21 -4.06 6.09 -10.23
N ARG A 22 -4.65 5.48 -11.27
CA ARG A 22 -5.05 6.16 -12.51
C ARG A 22 -6.48 6.71 -12.46
N MET A 23 -7.21 6.52 -11.37
CA MET A 23 -8.61 6.95 -11.24
C MET A 23 -8.77 8.47 -11.31
N ALA A 24 -7.72 9.24 -10.97
CA ALA A 24 -7.68 10.69 -11.11
C ALA A 24 -7.96 11.20 -12.54
N ALA A 25 -7.77 10.37 -13.56
CA ALA A 25 -8.04 10.70 -14.98
C ALA A 25 -9.48 10.40 -15.41
N LEU A 26 -10.27 9.74 -14.56
CA LEU A 26 -11.65 9.35 -14.86
C LEU A 26 -12.65 10.40 -14.35
N THR A 27 -13.85 10.40 -14.96
CA THR A 27 -15.00 11.04 -14.31
C THR A 27 -15.53 10.16 -13.18
N PRO A 28 -16.29 10.72 -12.22
CA PRO A 28 -16.90 9.91 -11.16
C PRO A 28 -17.78 8.77 -11.68
N GLU A 29 -18.49 8.97 -12.79
CA GLU A 29 -19.36 7.97 -13.43
C GLU A 29 -18.52 6.83 -14.05
N GLN A 30 -17.43 7.15 -14.72
CA GLN A 30 -16.49 6.16 -15.27
C GLN A 30 -15.84 5.35 -14.15
N ALA A 31 -15.45 6.02 -13.07
CA ALA A 31 -14.87 5.37 -11.89
C ALA A 31 -15.91 4.47 -11.20
N ALA A 32 -17.18 4.90 -11.08
CA ALA A 32 -18.26 4.10 -10.53
C ALA A 32 -18.52 2.84 -11.38
N SER A 33 -18.52 2.98 -12.71
CA SER A 33 -18.65 1.83 -13.61
C SER A 33 -17.47 0.85 -13.47
N SER A 34 -16.26 1.36 -13.32
CA SER A 34 -15.07 0.52 -13.10
C SER A 34 -15.12 -0.21 -11.74
N LEU A 35 -15.60 0.48 -10.70
CA LEU A 35 -15.76 -0.11 -9.36
C LEU A 35 -16.86 -1.19 -9.38
N GLN A 36 -18.00 -0.95 -10.05
CA GLN A 36 -19.05 -1.95 -10.19
C GLN A 36 -18.55 -3.18 -10.94
N ALA A 37 -17.84 -3.00 -12.05
CA ALA A 37 -17.27 -4.11 -12.81
C ALA A 37 -16.26 -4.95 -11.95
N ALA A 38 -15.48 -4.30 -11.11
CA ALA A 38 -14.60 -5.00 -10.17
C ALA A 38 -15.40 -5.83 -9.17
N MET A 39 -16.46 -5.25 -8.58
CA MET A 39 -17.36 -5.96 -7.65
C MET A 39 -18.04 -7.15 -8.32
N ASP A 40 -18.55 -6.98 -9.55
CA ASP A 40 -19.18 -8.05 -10.32
C ASP A 40 -18.20 -9.21 -10.63
N ALA A 41 -16.91 -8.89 -10.77
CA ALA A 41 -15.85 -9.87 -10.91
C ALA A 41 -15.41 -10.50 -9.57
N GLY A 42 -16.00 -10.07 -8.45
CA GLY A 42 -15.67 -10.52 -7.08
C GLY A 42 -14.40 -9.88 -6.50
N ILE A 43 -13.99 -8.73 -7.03
CA ILE A 43 -12.85 -7.95 -6.49
C ILE A 43 -13.40 -6.99 -5.45
N ASN A 44 -13.06 -7.22 -4.18
CA ASN A 44 -13.44 -6.38 -3.06
C ASN A 44 -12.25 -5.65 -2.40
N PHE A 45 -11.06 -5.81 -2.95
CA PHE A 45 -9.85 -5.19 -2.45
C PHE A 45 -9.52 -3.93 -3.26
N ILE A 46 -9.38 -2.79 -2.59
CA ILE A 46 -9.03 -1.49 -3.17
C ILE A 46 -7.64 -1.09 -2.68
N ASP A 47 -6.74 -0.76 -3.61
CA ASP A 47 -5.39 -0.27 -3.30
C ASP A 47 -5.23 1.19 -3.73
N SER A 48 -4.91 2.05 -2.77
CA SER A 48 -4.69 3.48 -2.93
C SER A 48 -3.34 3.93 -2.39
N ALA A 49 -3.05 5.22 -2.54
CA ALA A 49 -2.06 5.99 -1.80
C ALA A 49 -2.42 7.49 -1.84
N ASP A 50 -2.06 8.21 -0.79
CA ASP A 50 -2.31 9.65 -0.62
C ASP A 50 -1.76 10.51 -1.76
N ILE A 51 -0.64 10.09 -2.36
CA ILE A 51 0.02 10.81 -3.45
C ILE A 51 -0.60 10.57 -4.83
N TYR A 52 -1.51 9.61 -4.99
CA TYR A 52 -2.07 9.27 -6.30
C TYR A 52 -2.92 10.42 -6.87
N GLY A 53 -2.44 10.99 -7.98
CA GLY A 53 -3.04 12.19 -8.55
C GLY A 53 -3.08 13.37 -7.57
N ASN A 54 -2.14 13.42 -6.61
CA ASN A 54 -2.12 14.41 -5.53
C ASN A 54 -3.43 14.43 -4.72
N GLY A 55 -3.94 13.24 -4.35
CA GLY A 55 -5.19 13.03 -3.64
C GLY A 55 -6.45 12.99 -4.51
N LYS A 56 -6.35 13.36 -5.80
CA LYS A 56 -7.50 13.35 -6.71
C LYS A 56 -8.06 11.94 -6.94
N SER A 57 -7.20 10.92 -6.99
CA SER A 57 -7.67 9.53 -7.13
C SER A 57 -8.61 9.12 -6.00
N GLU A 58 -8.30 9.48 -4.77
CA GLU A 58 -9.13 9.21 -3.58
C GLU A 58 -10.44 10.00 -3.63
N THR A 59 -10.40 11.27 -4.06
CA THR A 59 -11.61 12.08 -4.22
C THR A 59 -12.57 11.49 -5.26
N VAL A 60 -12.04 11.08 -6.42
CA VAL A 60 -12.84 10.45 -7.48
C VAL A 60 -13.38 9.11 -7.01
N PHE A 61 -12.57 8.31 -6.29
CA PHE A 61 -13.04 7.05 -5.70
C PHE A 61 -14.18 7.25 -4.70
N GLY A 62 -14.09 8.23 -3.81
CA GLY A 62 -15.15 8.53 -2.85
C GLY A 62 -16.46 8.96 -3.52
N GLN A 63 -16.38 9.72 -4.62
CA GLN A 63 -17.54 10.06 -5.44
C GLN A 63 -18.11 8.83 -6.15
N ALA A 64 -17.24 8.00 -6.73
CA ALA A 64 -17.61 6.75 -7.39
C ALA A 64 -18.31 5.77 -6.45
N LEU A 65 -17.81 5.64 -5.23
CA LEU A 65 -18.38 4.77 -4.19
C LEU A 65 -19.83 5.15 -3.88
N LYS A 66 -20.11 6.46 -3.75
CA LYS A 66 -21.46 6.99 -3.54
C LYS A 66 -22.36 6.77 -4.74
N LEU A 67 -21.87 7.04 -5.96
CA LEU A 67 -22.64 6.87 -7.20
C LEU A 67 -23.00 5.40 -7.47
N ALA A 68 -22.07 4.49 -7.20
CA ALA A 68 -22.30 3.05 -7.35
C ALA A 68 -23.20 2.46 -6.26
N GLY A 69 -23.48 3.20 -5.19
CA GLY A 69 -24.27 2.71 -4.06
C GLY A 69 -23.66 1.51 -3.32
N ILE A 70 -22.34 1.35 -3.42
CA ILE A 70 -21.62 0.24 -2.78
C ILE A 70 -21.36 0.60 -1.33
N ASN A 71 -21.76 -0.31 -0.42
CA ASN A 71 -21.48 -0.14 0.99
C ASN A 71 -19.97 -0.31 1.27
N ARG A 72 -19.40 0.63 2.04
CA ARG A 72 -17.99 0.63 2.47
C ARG A 72 -17.58 -0.72 3.09
N ASP A 73 -18.45 -1.34 3.87
CA ASP A 73 -18.16 -2.59 4.58
C ASP A 73 -18.04 -3.82 3.66
N GLN A 74 -18.41 -3.69 2.41
CA GLN A 74 -18.21 -4.74 1.39
C GLN A 74 -16.78 -4.73 0.82
N LEU A 75 -15.99 -3.71 1.13
CA LEU A 75 -14.66 -3.48 0.58
C LEU A 75 -13.58 -3.62 1.65
N PHE A 76 -12.44 -4.14 1.24
CA PHE A 76 -11.18 -4.00 1.94
C PHE A 76 -10.41 -2.82 1.32
N ILE A 77 -10.27 -1.72 2.04
CA ILE A 77 -9.62 -0.51 1.53
C ILE A 77 -8.28 -0.32 2.21
N GLN A 78 -7.23 -0.37 1.39
CA GLN A 78 -5.85 -0.11 1.77
C GLN A 78 -5.40 1.21 1.18
N SER A 79 -4.68 2.02 1.96
CA SER A 79 -3.98 3.19 1.44
C SER A 79 -2.57 3.28 2.04
N LYS A 80 -1.78 4.22 1.53
CA LYS A 80 -0.36 4.37 1.87
C LYS A 80 -0.03 5.83 2.09
N GLY A 81 0.99 6.10 2.93
CA GLY A 81 1.48 7.45 3.17
C GLY A 81 2.96 7.49 3.54
N GLY A 82 3.46 8.69 3.81
CA GLY A 82 4.85 8.95 4.19
C GLY A 82 5.72 9.48 3.05
N ILE A 83 5.19 9.60 1.82
CA ILE A 83 5.85 10.31 0.72
C ILE A 83 5.24 11.70 0.63
N VAL A 84 6.08 12.74 0.68
CA VAL A 84 5.66 14.13 0.46
C VAL A 84 6.13 14.59 -0.91
N LEU A 85 5.19 14.89 -1.78
CA LEU A 85 5.46 15.44 -3.10
C LEU A 85 5.70 16.95 -3.03
N ASN A 86 6.68 17.43 -3.80
CA ASN A 86 6.86 18.87 -4.00
C ASN A 86 6.52 19.22 -5.47
N PRO A 87 5.27 19.68 -5.74
CA PRO A 87 4.85 20.00 -7.10
C PRO A 87 5.71 21.07 -7.78
N GLN A 88 6.31 21.99 -7.02
CA GLN A 88 7.16 23.05 -7.55
C GLN A 88 8.50 22.52 -8.09
N ARG A 89 8.90 21.32 -7.70
CA ARG A 89 10.12 20.64 -8.17
C ARG A 89 9.85 19.53 -9.17
N SER A 90 8.60 19.33 -9.58
CA SER A 90 8.26 18.38 -10.64
C SER A 90 8.71 18.90 -11.99
N ARG A 91 9.34 18.04 -12.79
CA ARG A 91 9.68 18.31 -14.19
C ARG A 91 9.11 17.20 -15.06
N GLY A 92 8.05 17.54 -15.81
CA GLY A 92 7.35 16.56 -16.65
C GLY A 92 6.75 15.43 -15.80
N ASP A 93 6.85 14.21 -16.28
CA ASP A 93 6.32 13.02 -15.60
C ASP A 93 7.20 12.53 -14.43
N LEU A 94 8.38 13.13 -14.25
CA LEU A 94 9.30 12.81 -13.17
C LEU A 94 9.07 13.75 -11.99
N VAL A 95 8.75 13.18 -10.84
CA VAL A 95 8.63 13.91 -9.57
C VAL A 95 10.03 14.04 -8.96
N PHE A 96 10.66 15.19 -9.14
CA PHE A 96 11.90 15.54 -8.44
C PHE A 96 11.58 16.23 -7.12
N GLY A 97 12.34 15.92 -6.07
CA GLY A 97 12.24 16.58 -4.78
C GLY A 97 11.13 16.02 -3.90
N GLN A 98 10.70 14.77 -4.12
CA GLN A 98 9.96 14.04 -3.10
C GLN A 98 10.85 13.86 -1.86
N ARG A 99 10.27 13.93 -0.70
CA ARG A 99 10.89 13.58 0.58
C ARG A 99 10.03 12.58 1.33
N TYR A 100 10.62 11.94 2.30
CA TYR A 100 9.88 11.07 3.22
C TYR A 100 9.59 11.84 4.51
N ASP A 101 8.42 11.60 5.09
CA ASP A 101 8.03 12.18 6.37
C ASP A 101 7.17 11.15 7.12
N PHE A 102 7.79 10.51 8.11
CA PHE A 102 7.14 9.52 8.97
C PHE A 102 6.95 10.06 10.40
N SER A 103 6.96 11.38 10.57
CA SER A 103 6.58 11.98 11.85
C SER A 103 5.13 11.60 12.20
N LYS A 104 4.87 11.44 13.49
CA LYS A 104 3.53 11.17 14.00
C LYS A 104 2.51 12.16 13.43
N GLN A 105 2.83 13.45 13.50
CA GLN A 105 1.94 14.51 13.00
C GLN A 105 1.59 14.32 11.53
N HIS A 106 2.59 14.00 10.68
CA HIS A 106 2.36 13.82 9.25
C HIS A 106 1.52 12.57 8.97
N LEU A 107 1.82 11.44 9.62
CA LEU A 107 1.08 10.19 9.41
C LEU A 107 -0.40 10.33 9.83
N LEU A 108 -0.69 10.98 10.96
CA LEU A 108 -2.05 11.24 11.39
C LEU A 108 -2.80 12.14 10.40
N ALA A 109 -2.18 13.26 9.99
CA ALA A 109 -2.76 14.18 9.01
C ALA A 109 -2.98 13.51 7.65
N THR A 110 -2.07 12.61 7.24
CA THR A 110 -2.19 11.83 6.01
C THR A 110 -3.43 10.93 6.05
N VAL A 111 -3.62 10.15 7.11
CA VAL A 111 -4.80 9.28 7.25
C VAL A 111 -6.09 10.10 7.30
N ASP A 112 -6.12 11.19 8.06
CA ASP A 112 -7.29 12.09 8.11
C ASP A 112 -7.63 12.66 6.73
N GLY A 113 -6.61 13.06 5.97
CA GLY A 113 -6.77 13.51 4.60
C GLY A 113 -7.33 12.43 3.67
N ILE A 114 -6.84 11.19 3.75
CA ILE A 114 -7.33 10.04 2.97
C ILE A 114 -8.81 9.80 3.28
N LEU A 115 -9.16 9.66 4.56
CA LEU A 115 -10.53 9.38 5.00
C LEU A 115 -11.50 10.48 4.52
N SER A 116 -11.09 11.74 4.66
CA SER A 116 -11.88 12.89 4.20
C SER A 116 -12.09 12.88 2.69
N ARG A 117 -11.03 12.65 1.88
CA ARG A 117 -11.14 12.62 0.42
C ARG A 117 -11.98 11.46 -0.09
N MET A 118 -11.86 10.29 0.52
CA MET A 118 -12.66 9.12 0.16
C MET A 118 -14.09 9.19 0.73
N GLY A 119 -14.34 10.01 1.76
CA GLY A 119 -15.63 10.08 2.46
C GLY A 119 -15.97 8.79 3.22
N ILE A 120 -14.97 8.22 3.89
CA ILE A 120 -15.07 6.99 4.71
C ILE A 120 -14.53 7.25 6.12
N ASP A 121 -14.89 6.38 7.07
CA ASP A 121 -14.54 6.58 8.48
C ASP A 121 -13.28 5.81 8.90
N TYR A 122 -12.87 4.78 8.16
CA TYR A 122 -11.70 3.96 8.48
C TYR A 122 -11.05 3.33 7.24
N LEU A 123 -9.78 2.99 7.37
CA LEU A 123 -9.02 2.12 6.47
C LEU A 123 -8.92 0.71 7.06
N ASP A 124 -9.01 -0.31 6.20
CA ASP A 124 -8.71 -1.67 6.62
C ASP A 124 -7.21 -1.89 6.81
N ALA A 125 -6.39 -1.27 5.95
CA ALA A 125 -4.94 -1.26 6.14
C ALA A 125 -4.32 0.08 5.75
N PHE A 126 -3.28 0.48 6.49
CA PHE A 126 -2.42 1.61 6.15
C PHE A 126 -0.96 1.15 6.06
N LEU A 127 -0.28 1.49 4.96
CA LEU A 127 1.10 1.09 4.71
C LEU A 127 2.03 2.30 4.72
N LEU A 128 3.23 2.13 5.26
CA LEU A 128 4.34 3.04 4.98
C LEU A 128 4.78 2.84 3.54
N HIS A 129 4.67 3.88 2.68
CA HIS A 129 4.72 3.74 1.22
C HIS A 129 6.12 3.39 0.69
N ARG A 130 7.17 3.88 1.34
CA ARG A 130 8.59 3.61 1.03
C ARG A 130 9.40 3.61 2.32
N PRO A 131 10.50 2.86 2.40
CA PRO A 131 11.38 2.96 3.56
C PRO A 131 12.11 4.32 3.58
N ASP A 132 12.23 4.90 4.77
CA ASP A 132 13.19 5.94 5.06
C ASP A 132 14.19 5.39 6.08
N PRO A 133 15.47 5.21 5.73
CA PRO A 133 16.48 4.73 6.68
C PRO A 133 16.69 5.65 7.88
N LEU A 134 16.24 6.89 7.80
CA LEU A 134 16.38 7.91 8.85
C LEU A 134 15.07 8.18 9.61
N MET A 135 14.02 7.35 9.41
CA MET A 135 12.76 7.51 10.14
C MET A 135 12.96 7.34 11.65
N GLU A 136 12.29 8.16 12.44
CA GLU A 136 12.20 8.02 13.88
C GLU A 136 11.14 6.95 14.23
N LEU A 137 11.59 5.81 14.73
CA LEU A 137 10.73 4.63 14.94
C LEU A 137 9.64 4.88 15.99
N ASP A 138 9.95 5.67 17.02
CA ASP A 138 9.02 6.02 18.09
C ASP A 138 7.88 6.92 17.58
N GLU A 139 8.15 7.78 16.60
CA GLU A 139 7.14 8.61 15.95
C GLU A 139 6.15 7.74 15.16
N VAL A 140 6.66 6.76 14.41
CA VAL A 140 5.82 5.79 13.68
C VAL A 140 4.98 4.96 14.65
N ALA A 141 5.59 4.45 15.73
CA ALA A 141 4.89 3.66 16.74
C ALA A 141 3.77 4.47 17.40
N ALA A 142 4.05 5.71 17.78
CA ALA A 142 3.05 6.59 18.39
C ALA A 142 1.90 6.94 17.41
N ALA A 143 2.20 7.07 16.10
CA ALA A 143 1.16 7.28 15.09
C ALA A 143 0.28 6.03 14.94
N PHE A 144 0.86 4.85 14.86
CA PHE A 144 0.11 3.61 14.71
C PHE A 144 -0.76 3.33 15.94
N ASP A 145 -0.25 3.54 17.16
CA ASP A 145 -1.01 3.41 18.41
C ASP A 145 -2.26 4.32 18.39
N GLU A 146 -2.14 5.56 17.95
CA GLU A 146 -3.26 6.50 17.90
C GLU A 146 -4.26 6.17 16.79
N LEU A 147 -3.78 5.80 15.60
CA LEU A 147 -4.63 5.41 14.47
C LEU A 147 -5.44 4.14 14.77
N GLU A 148 -4.85 3.16 15.44
CA GLU A 148 -5.54 1.94 15.86
C GLU A 148 -6.56 2.25 16.97
N THR A 149 -6.15 2.97 18.02
CA THR A 149 -7.00 3.29 19.18
C THR A 149 -8.20 4.14 18.76
N SER A 150 -8.02 5.07 17.82
CA SER A 150 -9.13 5.87 17.28
C SER A 150 -10.04 5.11 16.32
N GLY A 151 -9.68 3.88 15.92
CA GLY A 151 -10.42 3.07 14.96
C GLY A 151 -10.31 3.53 13.51
N LYS A 152 -9.46 4.53 13.21
CA LYS A 152 -9.24 5.04 11.85
C LYS A 152 -8.48 4.05 10.95
N VAL A 153 -7.65 3.19 11.54
CA VAL A 153 -6.90 2.15 10.83
C VAL A 153 -7.01 0.85 11.61
N ARG A 154 -7.34 -0.23 10.92
CA ARG A 154 -7.51 -1.57 11.52
C ARG A 154 -6.23 -2.40 11.50
N HIS A 155 -5.44 -2.27 10.44
CA HIS A 155 -4.21 -3.05 10.23
C HIS A 155 -3.10 -2.20 9.62
N PHE A 156 -1.88 -2.66 9.79
CA PHE A 156 -0.69 -1.96 9.34
C PHE A 156 0.20 -2.85 8.48
N GLY A 157 1.02 -2.19 7.67
CA GLY A 157 1.99 -2.85 6.82
C GLY A 157 3.00 -1.86 6.27
N VAL A 158 3.77 -2.34 5.31
CA VAL A 158 4.82 -1.57 4.66
C VAL A 158 4.79 -1.79 3.15
N SER A 159 5.50 -0.97 2.41
CA SER A 159 5.70 -1.14 0.97
C SER A 159 7.17 -0.90 0.63
N ASN A 160 7.76 -1.83 -0.12
CA ASN A 160 9.16 -1.79 -0.56
C ASN A 160 10.20 -1.86 0.58
N PHE A 161 9.85 -2.42 1.71
CA PHE A 161 10.79 -2.63 2.81
C PHE A 161 11.51 -3.96 2.66
N ASN A 162 12.82 -3.98 2.95
CA ASN A 162 13.57 -5.22 3.10
C ASN A 162 13.39 -5.81 4.51
N PRO A 163 13.75 -7.09 4.73
CA PRO A 163 13.59 -7.76 6.02
C PRO A 163 14.23 -7.02 7.20
N ARG A 164 15.41 -6.43 7.02
CA ARG A 164 16.10 -5.71 8.10
C ARG A 164 15.39 -4.43 8.51
N GLN A 165 14.81 -3.71 7.54
CA GLN A 165 14.00 -2.52 7.80
C GLN A 165 12.70 -2.88 8.53
N ILE A 166 12.07 -4.01 8.19
CA ILE A 166 10.89 -4.51 8.89
C ILE A 166 11.23 -4.89 10.33
N GLU A 167 12.31 -5.65 10.55
CA GLU A 167 12.74 -6.03 11.90
C GLU A 167 13.11 -4.80 12.75
N MET A 168 13.76 -3.80 12.16
CA MET A 168 14.05 -2.55 12.86
C MET A 168 12.76 -1.83 13.26
N LEU A 169 11.77 -1.72 12.36
CA LEU A 169 10.49 -1.09 12.67
C LEU A 169 9.75 -1.82 13.80
N LYS A 170 9.77 -3.14 13.82
CA LYS A 170 9.16 -3.99 14.85
C LYS A 170 9.79 -3.84 16.25
N THR A 171 10.94 -3.20 16.38
CA THR A 171 11.51 -2.90 17.71
C THR A 171 10.70 -1.83 18.47
N ALA A 172 9.97 -0.97 17.76
CA ALA A 172 9.16 0.10 18.35
C ALA A 172 7.65 -0.14 18.14
N VAL A 173 7.24 -0.58 16.93
CA VAL A 173 5.84 -0.80 16.55
C VAL A 173 5.33 -2.10 17.15
N LYS A 174 4.21 -2.05 17.87
CA LYS A 174 3.56 -3.21 18.51
C LYS A 174 2.58 -3.93 17.59
N GLN A 175 2.00 -3.18 16.65
CA GLN A 175 1.02 -3.69 15.71
C GLN A 175 1.66 -4.69 14.76
N PRO A 176 0.98 -5.81 14.46
CA PRO A 176 1.44 -6.74 13.44
C PRO A 176 1.55 -6.05 12.08
N LEU A 177 2.70 -6.15 11.43
CA LEU A 177 2.90 -5.71 10.05
C LEU A 177 2.46 -6.85 9.13
N LEU A 178 1.24 -6.79 8.62
CA LEU A 178 0.61 -7.91 7.91
C LEU A 178 0.99 -7.98 6.44
N ILE A 179 1.45 -6.87 5.86
CA ILE A 179 1.60 -6.68 4.41
C ILE A 179 2.96 -6.06 4.11
N ASN A 180 3.63 -6.58 3.07
CA ASN A 180 4.69 -5.86 2.37
C ASN A 180 4.33 -5.80 0.88
N GLN A 181 4.03 -4.61 0.36
CA GLN A 181 3.70 -4.41 -1.04
C GLN A 181 4.97 -4.07 -1.83
N VAL A 182 5.35 -4.91 -2.79
CA VAL A 182 6.63 -4.84 -3.51
C VAL A 182 6.44 -4.88 -5.01
N GLN A 183 7.42 -4.38 -5.77
CA GLN A 183 7.41 -4.54 -7.22
C GLN A 183 7.58 -6.01 -7.58
N PHE A 184 6.62 -6.54 -8.33
CA PHE A 184 6.73 -7.89 -8.84
C PHE A 184 5.88 -8.07 -10.10
N SER A 185 6.49 -8.61 -11.13
CA SER A 185 5.82 -8.93 -12.41
C SER A 185 6.66 -9.94 -13.18
N VAL A 186 6.15 -10.43 -14.32
CA VAL A 186 6.92 -11.27 -15.24
C VAL A 186 8.21 -10.57 -15.72
N ALA A 187 8.17 -9.24 -15.85
CA ALA A 187 9.34 -8.46 -16.26
C ALA A 187 10.17 -7.93 -15.07
N HIS A 188 9.79 -8.22 -13.83
CA HIS A 188 10.49 -7.81 -12.62
C HIS A 188 10.41 -8.94 -11.58
N SER A 189 11.22 -9.97 -11.76
CA SER A 189 11.22 -11.20 -10.98
C SER A 189 12.43 -11.37 -10.05
N GLY A 190 13.27 -10.35 -9.93
CA GLY A 190 14.57 -10.44 -9.26
C GLY A 190 14.55 -11.03 -7.84
N MET A 191 13.46 -10.87 -7.07
CA MET A 191 13.34 -11.49 -5.75
C MET A 191 13.18 -13.02 -5.80
N ILE A 192 12.74 -13.60 -6.94
CA ILE A 192 12.75 -15.04 -7.16
C ILE A 192 14.11 -15.48 -7.71
N ASP A 193 14.64 -14.73 -8.67
CA ASP A 193 15.83 -15.09 -9.42
C ASP A 193 17.03 -15.31 -8.47
N PHE A 194 17.29 -14.37 -7.56
CA PHE A 194 18.43 -14.51 -6.65
C PHE A 194 18.28 -15.72 -5.71
N GLY A 195 17.06 -16.10 -5.32
CA GLY A 195 16.82 -17.28 -4.50
C GLY A 195 17.14 -18.59 -5.23
N ILE A 196 16.89 -18.63 -6.53
CA ILE A 196 17.24 -19.78 -7.40
C ILE A 196 18.75 -19.82 -7.69
N HIS A 197 19.39 -18.66 -7.84
CA HIS A 197 20.80 -18.50 -8.15
C HIS A 197 21.72 -18.43 -6.92
N THR A 198 21.27 -18.91 -5.79
CA THR A 198 22.03 -18.86 -4.52
C THR A 198 23.44 -19.44 -4.71
N ASN A 199 24.47 -18.67 -4.33
CA ASN A 199 25.88 -19.03 -4.43
C ASN A 199 26.43 -19.24 -5.86
N MET A 200 25.71 -18.79 -6.89
CA MET A 200 26.21 -18.74 -8.26
C MET A 200 27.04 -17.48 -8.52
N ARG A 201 27.71 -17.39 -9.68
CA ARG A 201 28.59 -16.24 -10.04
C ARG A 201 28.02 -15.38 -11.18
N ASP A 202 26.71 -15.43 -11.38
CA ASP A 202 26.01 -14.65 -12.39
C ASP A 202 25.26 -13.46 -11.77
N GLU A 203 24.73 -12.60 -12.63
CA GLU A 203 24.02 -11.40 -12.19
C GLU A 203 22.71 -11.74 -11.43
N GLY A 204 22.05 -12.85 -11.73
CA GLY A 204 20.86 -13.32 -11.03
C GLY A 204 21.10 -13.65 -9.56
N SER A 205 22.36 -13.95 -9.18
CA SER A 205 22.73 -14.26 -7.78
C SER A 205 22.86 -13.04 -6.87
N ILE A 206 22.77 -11.83 -7.42
CA ILE A 206 22.92 -10.59 -6.63
C ILE A 206 21.63 -10.33 -5.82
N ASN A 207 21.70 -10.57 -4.53
CA ASN A 207 20.59 -10.28 -3.62
C ASN A 207 20.42 -8.76 -3.44
N ARG A 208 19.30 -8.22 -3.95
CA ARG A 208 18.95 -6.79 -3.87
C ARG A 208 17.84 -6.49 -2.88
N ASP A 209 17.16 -7.49 -2.32
CA ASP A 209 15.99 -7.32 -1.47
C ASP A 209 16.14 -7.91 -0.04
N GLY A 210 17.24 -8.64 0.22
CA GLY A 210 17.54 -9.20 1.52
C GLY A 210 16.73 -10.44 1.89
N GLY A 211 16.08 -11.12 0.93
CA GLY A 211 15.30 -12.33 1.17
C GLY A 211 13.85 -12.01 1.59
N ILE A 212 13.21 -11.13 0.88
CA ILE A 212 11.81 -10.72 1.16
C ILE A 212 10.84 -11.91 1.11
N ILE A 213 11.01 -12.83 0.16
CA ILE A 213 10.10 -14.00 0.00
C ILE A 213 10.23 -14.92 1.22
N GLU A 214 11.45 -15.27 1.58
CA GLU A 214 11.73 -16.16 2.70
C GLU A 214 11.24 -15.53 4.01
N TYR A 215 11.50 -14.25 4.19
CA TYR A 215 11.04 -13.50 5.36
C TYR A 215 9.51 -13.48 5.45
N ALA A 216 8.83 -13.14 4.37
CA ALA A 216 7.38 -13.08 4.34
C ALA A 216 6.75 -14.44 4.65
N ARG A 217 7.30 -15.53 4.10
CA ARG A 217 6.85 -16.90 4.38
C ARG A 217 7.09 -17.32 5.83
N GLN A 218 8.26 -16.97 6.37
CA GLN A 218 8.61 -17.29 7.76
C GLN A 218 7.67 -16.64 8.78
N TYR A 219 7.30 -15.39 8.52
CA TYR A 219 6.49 -14.59 9.46
C TYR A 219 5.01 -14.47 9.06
N GLY A 220 4.57 -15.21 8.03
CA GLY A 220 3.17 -15.18 7.57
C GLY A 220 2.71 -13.80 7.10
N MET A 221 3.62 -13.00 6.54
CA MET A 221 3.31 -11.69 5.96
C MET A 221 2.81 -11.86 4.52
N THR A 222 1.76 -11.13 4.15
CA THR A 222 1.27 -11.13 2.77
C THR A 222 2.16 -10.25 1.88
N LEU A 223 2.73 -10.85 0.83
CA LEU A 223 3.33 -10.08 -0.26
C LEU A 223 2.26 -9.66 -1.25
N GLN A 224 2.27 -8.38 -1.62
CA GLN A 224 1.40 -7.84 -2.66
C GLN A 224 2.27 -7.31 -3.80
N ALA A 225 1.90 -7.65 -5.04
CA ALA A 225 2.59 -7.16 -6.23
C ALA A 225 2.00 -5.82 -6.67
N TRP A 226 2.83 -4.75 -6.70
CA TRP A 226 2.44 -3.55 -7.43
C TRP A 226 2.97 -3.59 -8.87
N SER A 227 2.23 -2.99 -9.80
CA SER A 227 2.50 -3.01 -11.25
C SER A 227 2.71 -4.41 -11.84
N PRO A 228 1.82 -5.40 -11.56
CA PRO A 228 2.01 -6.77 -12.08
C PRO A 228 1.99 -6.85 -13.61
N PHE A 229 1.36 -5.88 -14.27
CA PHE A 229 1.30 -5.73 -15.73
C PHE A 229 2.15 -4.55 -16.25
N GLN A 230 3.11 -4.05 -15.46
CA GLN A 230 3.93 -2.88 -15.76
C GLN A 230 3.07 -1.62 -15.95
N TYR A 231 2.96 -1.13 -17.17
CA TYR A 231 2.17 0.08 -17.48
C TYR A 231 0.78 -0.21 -18.05
N GLY A 232 0.35 -1.46 -18.06
CA GLY A 232 -0.95 -1.92 -18.57
C GLY A 232 -0.82 -2.81 -19.76
#